data_e4a2f8bf006956c7ee3d2ce234bf6279
#
_entry.id   e4a2f8bf006956c7ee3d2ce234bf6279
#
_cell.length_a   1.000
_cell.length_b   1.000
_cell.length_c   1.000
_cell.angle_alpha   90.00
_cell.angle_beta   90.00
_cell.angle_gamma   90.00
#
_symmetry.space_group_name_H-M   'P 1'
#
loop_
_entity.id
_entity.type
_entity.pdbx_description
1 polymer ?
#
loop_
_entity_poly.entity_id
_entity_poly.type
_entity_poly.pdbx_seq_one_letter_code
_entity_poly.pdbx_strand_id
1 'polypeptide(L)'
;MKNLEEQELQDFTQRWDEAMVTNNANEIAKFMSDDWVIIGSDGITSKSTFMQWITSGTVTHNRMDSDEMNIKLYGDTGIVISRGTSAGTYNGEKFSLYEWSTSVFRKNEGSWLCVLTMLTQVNNPK
;
A
#
# COMPACT_ATOMS: atom_id res chain seq x y z
N MET A 1 -7.00 -12.09 20.74
CA MET A 1 -6.96 -12.95 19.53
C MET A 1 -7.56 -12.23 18.35
N LYS A 2 -6.90 -12.28 17.22
CA LYS A 2 -7.39 -11.62 16.02
C LYS A 2 -8.45 -12.50 15.36
N ASN A 3 -9.54 -11.91 14.88
CA ASN A 3 -10.54 -12.70 14.21
C ASN A 3 -10.10 -13.05 12.78
N LEU A 4 -10.82 -13.96 12.14
CA LEU A 4 -10.42 -14.48 10.84
C LEU A 4 -10.41 -13.42 9.75
N GLU A 5 -11.36 -12.50 9.77
CA GLU A 5 -11.39 -11.45 8.76
C GLU A 5 -10.23 -10.48 8.92
N GLU A 6 -9.86 -10.17 10.16
CA GLU A 6 -8.69 -9.34 10.39
C GLU A 6 -7.42 -10.03 9.87
N GLN A 7 -7.33 -11.34 10.13
CA GLN A 7 -6.18 -12.09 9.66
C GLN A 7 -6.12 -12.13 8.13
N GLU A 8 -7.27 -12.32 7.48
CA GLU A 8 -7.36 -12.30 6.03
C GLU A 8 -6.83 -10.98 5.47
N LEU A 9 -7.27 -9.89 6.07
CA LEU A 9 -6.89 -8.56 5.57
C LEU A 9 -5.41 -8.28 5.83
N GLN A 10 -4.90 -8.73 6.98
CA GLN A 10 -3.48 -8.62 7.28
C GLN A 10 -2.66 -9.38 6.25
N ASP A 11 -3.07 -10.62 5.96
CA ASP A 11 -2.36 -11.45 4.97
C ASP A 11 -2.41 -10.81 3.59
N PHE A 12 -3.57 -10.26 3.22
CA PHE A 12 -3.74 -9.60 1.95
C PHE A 12 -2.78 -8.41 1.81
N THR A 13 -2.68 -7.62 2.87
CA THR A 13 -1.79 -6.47 2.90
C THR A 13 -0.33 -6.90 2.76
N GLN A 14 0.05 -7.97 3.46
CA GLN A 14 1.42 -8.47 3.39
C GLN A 14 1.76 -9.00 2.01
N ARG A 15 0.81 -9.68 1.37
CA ARG A 15 1.02 -10.16 0.00
C ARG A 15 1.15 -9.00 -0.99
N TRP A 16 0.42 -7.91 -0.73
CA TRP A 16 0.54 -6.71 -1.56
C TRP A 16 1.95 -6.11 -1.43
N ASP A 17 2.45 -6.02 -0.20
CA ASP A 17 3.82 -5.55 0.03
C ASP A 17 4.83 -6.42 -0.71
N GLU A 18 4.64 -7.73 -0.68
CA GLU A 18 5.52 -8.65 -1.40
C GLU A 18 5.45 -8.42 -2.90
N ALA A 19 4.25 -8.16 -3.41
CA ALA A 19 4.09 -7.86 -4.83
C ALA A 19 4.80 -6.57 -5.21
N MET A 20 4.74 -5.57 -4.32
CA MET A 20 5.36 -4.27 -4.60
C MET A 20 6.85 -4.41 -4.89
N VAL A 21 7.56 -5.25 -4.13
CA VAL A 21 9.00 -5.38 -4.31
C VAL A 21 9.38 -6.24 -5.50
N THR A 22 8.41 -6.89 -6.15
CA THR A 22 8.68 -7.57 -7.42
C THR A 22 8.77 -6.56 -8.57
N ASN A 23 8.20 -5.38 -8.39
CA ASN A 23 8.11 -4.33 -9.41
C ASN A 23 7.35 -4.81 -10.65
N ASN A 24 6.48 -5.80 -10.49
CA ASN A 24 5.64 -6.32 -11.54
C ASN A 24 4.29 -5.64 -11.46
N ALA A 25 4.03 -4.71 -12.37
CA ALA A 25 2.82 -3.90 -12.32
C ALA A 25 1.54 -4.74 -12.34
N ASN A 26 1.52 -5.80 -13.15
CA ASN A 26 0.33 -6.65 -13.23
C ASN A 26 0.03 -7.34 -11.91
N GLU A 27 1.06 -7.81 -11.20
CA GLU A 27 0.86 -8.45 -9.91
C GLU A 27 0.41 -7.44 -8.86
N ILE A 28 1.01 -6.26 -8.87
CA ILE A 28 0.67 -5.20 -7.92
C ILE A 28 -0.78 -4.75 -8.11
N ALA A 29 -1.19 -4.58 -9.36
CA ALA A 29 -2.52 -4.06 -9.70
C ALA A 29 -3.65 -4.95 -9.21
N LYS A 30 -3.40 -6.24 -9.01
CA LYS A 30 -4.45 -7.19 -8.59
C LYS A 30 -5.00 -6.87 -7.21
N PHE A 31 -4.26 -6.15 -6.40
CA PHE A 31 -4.68 -5.80 -5.04
C PHE A 31 -5.48 -4.51 -4.98
N MET A 32 -5.65 -3.83 -6.09
CA MET A 32 -6.14 -2.46 -6.14
C MET A 32 -7.39 -2.35 -6.99
N SER A 33 -8.37 -1.59 -6.52
CA SER A 33 -9.55 -1.31 -7.33
C SER A 33 -9.17 -0.40 -8.49
N ASP A 34 -10.02 -0.36 -9.51
CA ASP A 34 -9.73 0.45 -10.69
C ASP A 34 -9.68 1.94 -10.35
N ASP A 35 -10.40 2.36 -9.33
CA ASP A 35 -10.44 3.77 -8.93
C ASP A 35 -9.52 4.09 -7.77
N TRP A 36 -8.59 3.19 -7.44
CA TRP A 36 -7.64 3.43 -6.36
C TRP A 36 -6.84 4.70 -6.60
N VAL A 37 -6.58 5.41 -5.50
CA VAL A 37 -5.70 6.59 -5.52
C VAL A 37 -4.73 6.48 -4.36
N ILE A 38 -3.59 7.14 -4.51
CA ILE A 38 -2.65 7.30 -3.40
C ILE A 38 -2.49 8.79 -3.14
N ILE A 39 -2.51 9.14 -1.87
CA ILE A 39 -2.44 10.54 -1.44
C ILE A 39 -1.16 10.72 -0.65
N GLY A 40 -0.34 11.65 -1.08
CA GLY A 40 0.88 12.01 -0.37
C GLY A 40 0.98 13.52 -0.27
N SER A 41 2.16 14.00 0.10
CA SER A 41 2.36 15.44 0.25
C SER A 41 2.19 16.18 -1.07
N ASP A 42 2.37 15.49 -2.19
CA ASP A 42 2.24 16.12 -3.52
C ASP A 42 0.81 16.07 -4.05
N GLY A 43 -0.12 15.46 -3.34
CA GLY A 43 -1.50 15.39 -3.76
C GLY A 43 -1.96 13.99 -4.07
N ILE A 44 -2.91 13.89 -4.98
CA ILE A 44 -3.58 12.63 -5.31
C ILE A 44 -3.04 12.09 -6.62
N THR A 45 -2.65 10.81 -6.61
CA THR A 45 -2.17 10.12 -7.81
C THR A 45 -3.10 8.96 -8.11
N SER A 46 -3.53 8.85 -9.37
CA SER A 46 -4.42 7.77 -9.80
C SER A 46 -3.69 6.45 -9.94
N LYS A 47 -4.48 5.36 -9.94
CA LYS A 47 -3.92 4.03 -10.18
C LYS A 47 -3.18 3.96 -11.50
N SER A 48 -3.76 4.52 -12.58
CA SER A 48 -3.14 4.41 -13.88
C SER A 48 -1.78 5.12 -13.93
N THR A 49 -1.68 6.28 -13.30
CA THR A 49 -0.41 7.00 -13.24
C THR A 49 0.62 6.22 -12.43
N PHE A 50 0.19 5.70 -11.27
CA PHE A 50 1.09 4.93 -10.41
C PHE A 50 1.59 3.67 -11.12
N MET A 51 0.69 2.96 -11.80
CA MET A 51 1.06 1.76 -12.55
C MET A 51 2.03 2.10 -13.67
N GLN A 52 1.82 3.23 -14.32
CA GLN A 52 2.71 3.66 -15.40
C GLN A 52 4.11 3.94 -14.88
N TRP A 53 4.22 4.54 -13.70
CA TRP A 53 5.53 4.78 -13.06
C TRP A 53 6.25 3.46 -12.78
N ILE A 54 5.50 2.45 -12.35
CA ILE A 54 6.10 1.14 -12.07
C ILE A 54 6.53 0.46 -13.36
N THR A 55 5.66 0.46 -14.37
CA THR A 55 5.93 -0.19 -15.65
C THR A 55 7.15 0.43 -16.33
N SER A 56 7.27 1.75 -16.26
CA SER A 56 8.38 2.46 -16.92
C SER A 56 9.67 2.42 -16.11
N GLY A 57 9.61 1.95 -14.87
CA GLY A 57 10.79 1.97 -14.00
C GLY A 57 11.06 3.31 -13.35
N THR A 58 10.15 4.28 -13.53
CA THR A 58 10.27 5.56 -12.86
C THR A 58 10.30 5.36 -11.33
N VAL A 59 9.47 4.45 -10.85
CA VAL A 59 9.42 4.08 -9.43
C VAL A 59 9.72 2.60 -9.31
N THR A 60 10.65 2.26 -8.44
CA THR A 60 10.89 0.86 -8.07
C THR A 60 10.86 0.73 -6.57
N HIS A 61 10.58 -0.46 -6.09
CA HIS A 61 10.60 -0.75 -4.66
C HIS A 61 11.47 -1.96 -4.40
N ASN A 62 12.32 -1.88 -3.38
CA ASN A 62 13.11 -3.02 -2.95
C ASN A 62 12.88 -3.34 -1.47
N ARG A 63 12.06 -2.54 -0.79
CA ARG A 63 11.73 -2.78 0.60
C ARG A 63 10.36 -2.23 0.90
N MET A 64 9.50 -3.07 1.47
CA MET A 64 8.18 -2.70 1.96
C MET A 64 7.94 -3.51 3.21
N ASP A 65 8.09 -2.91 4.37
CA ASP A 65 7.82 -3.62 5.61
C ASP A 65 7.15 -2.69 6.60
N SER A 66 6.54 -3.27 7.62
CA SER A 66 5.88 -2.49 8.65
C SER A 66 6.27 -3.01 10.02
N ASP A 67 6.39 -2.08 10.97
CA ASP A 67 6.70 -2.42 12.35
C ASP A 67 5.49 -2.23 13.27
N GLU A 68 4.40 -1.71 12.73
CA GLU A 68 3.15 -1.60 13.47
C GLU A 68 2.00 -1.69 12.48
N MET A 69 0.94 -2.43 12.84
CA MET A 69 -0.23 -2.55 11.99
C MET A 69 -1.48 -2.68 12.85
N ASN A 70 -2.46 -1.86 12.56
CA ASN A 70 -3.76 -1.88 13.21
C ASN A 70 -4.84 -2.01 12.15
N ILE A 71 -5.80 -2.88 12.38
CA ILE A 71 -6.85 -3.18 11.42
C ILE A 71 -8.20 -2.87 12.06
N LYS A 72 -9.05 -2.18 11.31
CA LYS A 72 -10.42 -1.89 11.70
C LYS A 72 -11.36 -2.42 10.64
N LEU A 73 -12.42 -3.08 11.07
CA LEU A 73 -13.38 -3.68 10.15
C LEU A 73 -14.76 -3.09 10.40
N TYR A 74 -15.42 -2.71 9.33
CA TYR A 74 -16.77 -2.15 9.37
C TYR A 74 -17.56 -2.78 8.22
N GLY A 75 -18.10 -3.99 8.47
CA GLY A 75 -18.80 -4.73 7.43
C GLY A 75 -17.85 -5.08 6.31
N ASP A 76 -18.16 -4.62 5.12
CA ASP A 76 -17.35 -4.89 3.93
C ASP A 76 -16.24 -3.88 3.72
N THR A 77 -16.00 -3.01 4.69
CA THR A 77 -14.94 -2.02 4.61
C THR A 77 -13.91 -2.33 5.69
N GLY A 78 -12.64 -2.36 5.28
CA GLY A 78 -11.54 -2.53 6.21
C GLY A 78 -10.60 -1.35 6.11
N ILE A 79 -10.01 -0.98 7.24
CA ILE A 79 -9.01 0.09 7.27
C ILE A 79 -7.76 -0.50 7.90
N VAL A 80 -6.64 -0.39 7.20
CA VAL A 80 -5.35 -0.85 7.71
C VAL A 80 -4.48 0.38 7.95
N ILE A 81 -4.09 0.55 9.20
CA ILE A 81 -3.20 1.64 9.59
C ILE A 81 -1.87 0.99 9.95
N SER A 82 -0.83 1.30 9.20
CA SER A 82 0.47 0.69 9.45
C SER A 82 1.55 1.75 9.42
N ARG A 83 2.67 1.43 10.06
CA ARG A 83 3.85 2.27 10.03
C ARG A 83 5.00 1.41 9.57
N GLY A 84 5.80 1.91 8.65
CA GLY A 84 6.89 1.10 8.14
C GLY A 84 7.76 1.83 7.15
N THR A 85 8.65 1.06 6.56
CA THR A 85 9.64 1.59 5.63
C THR A 85 9.33 1.14 4.22
N SER A 86 9.37 2.10 3.29
CA SER A 86 9.41 1.79 1.87
C SER A 86 10.68 2.36 1.29
N ALA A 87 11.31 1.61 0.41
CA ALA A 87 12.57 2.03 -0.19
C ALA A 87 12.64 1.53 -1.62
N GLY A 88 13.42 2.24 -2.41
CA GLY A 88 13.60 1.88 -3.81
C GLY A 88 14.26 3.02 -4.54
N THR A 89 13.83 3.27 -5.78
CA THR A 89 14.35 4.39 -6.56
C THR A 89 13.19 5.18 -7.18
N TYR A 90 13.43 6.46 -7.35
CA TYR A 90 12.54 7.34 -8.08
C TYR A 90 13.40 8.12 -9.07
N ASN A 91 13.12 7.95 -10.35
CA ASN A 91 13.93 8.53 -11.43
C ASN A 91 15.41 8.18 -11.25
N GLY A 92 15.68 6.96 -10.81
CA GLY A 92 17.04 6.48 -10.61
C GLY A 92 17.69 6.87 -9.29
N GLU A 93 17.05 7.71 -8.52
CA GLU A 93 17.61 8.14 -7.23
C GLU A 93 17.01 7.32 -6.10
N LYS A 94 17.87 6.87 -5.20
CA LYS A 94 17.45 6.06 -4.08
C LYS A 94 16.61 6.85 -3.09
N PHE A 95 15.58 6.21 -2.56
CA PHE A 95 14.80 6.78 -1.48
C PHE A 95 14.59 5.73 -0.39
N SER A 96 14.35 6.22 0.81
CA SER A 96 13.93 5.38 1.94
C SER A 96 13.04 6.26 2.81
N LEU A 97 11.80 5.83 2.96
CA LEU A 97 10.78 6.62 3.66
C LEU A 97 10.22 5.81 4.81
N TYR A 98 10.07 6.46 5.94
CA TYR A 98 9.43 5.88 7.11
C TYR A 98 8.12 6.62 7.31
N GLU A 99 7.00 5.90 7.18
CA GLU A 99 5.70 6.56 7.05
C GLU A 99 4.60 5.78 7.74
N TRP A 100 3.59 6.53 8.18
CA TRP A 100 2.28 5.94 8.42
C TRP A 100 1.59 5.81 7.09
N SER A 101 0.91 4.69 6.93
CA SER A 101 0.13 4.41 5.73
C SER A 101 -1.27 4.00 6.18
N THR A 102 -2.28 4.68 5.68
CA THR A 102 -3.67 4.32 5.93
C THR A 102 -4.27 3.88 4.63
N SER A 103 -4.72 2.63 4.58
CA SER A 103 -5.34 2.08 3.38
C SER A 103 -6.75 1.65 3.68
N VAL A 104 -7.67 1.97 2.77
CA VAL A 104 -9.06 1.58 2.88
C VAL A 104 -9.31 0.46 1.89
N PHE A 105 -9.92 -0.62 2.37
CA PHE A 105 -10.21 -1.80 1.57
C PHE A 105 -11.71 -2.05 1.54
N ARG A 106 -12.20 -2.54 0.41
CA ARG A 106 -13.60 -2.95 0.28
C ARG A 106 -13.63 -4.42 -0.10
N LYS A 107 -14.54 -5.14 0.51
CA LYS A 107 -14.73 -6.56 0.21
C LYS A 107 -15.92 -6.70 -0.71
N ASN A 108 -15.72 -7.33 -1.86
CA ASN A 108 -16.77 -7.55 -2.84
C ASN A 108 -16.69 -9.01 -3.27
N GLU A 109 -17.80 -9.73 -3.10
CA GLU A 109 -17.89 -11.14 -3.48
C GLU A 109 -16.76 -11.97 -2.86
N GLY A 110 -16.50 -11.71 -1.59
CA GLY A 110 -15.52 -12.47 -0.82
C GLY A 110 -14.07 -12.06 -1.02
N SER A 111 -13.81 -11.06 -1.84
CA SER A 111 -12.44 -10.63 -2.12
C SER A 111 -12.22 -9.18 -1.75
N TRP A 112 -11.06 -8.92 -1.13
CA TRP A 112 -10.67 -7.56 -0.76
C TRP A 112 -9.97 -6.86 -1.94
N LEU A 113 -10.19 -5.55 -2.05
CA LEU A 113 -9.38 -4.69 -2.92
C LEU A 113 -9.14 -3.38 -2.17
N CYS A 114 -7.95 -2.84 -2.33
CA CYS A 114 -7.64 -1.53 -1.76
C CYS A 114 -8.23 -0.46 -2.67
N VAL A 115 -8.93 0.51 -2.06
CA VAL A 115 -9.54 1.59 -2.84
C VAL A 115 -8.84 2.91 -2.64
N LEU A 116 -7.99 3.02 -1.63
CA LEU A 116 -7.33 4.29 -1.33
C LEU A 116 -6.20 4.05 -0.36
N THR A 117 -5.08 4.73 -0.58
CA THR A 117 -3.95 4.71 0.35
C THR A 117 -3.53 6.15 0.62
N MET A 118 -3.32 6.47 1.89
CA MET A 118 -2.89 7.80 2.30
C MET A 118 -1.61 7.67 3.11
N LEU A 119 -0.61 8.49 2.78
CA LEU A 119 0.71 8.42 3.41
C LEU A 119 0.97 9.66 4.25
N THR A 120 1.58 9.46 5.41
CA THR A 120 2.00 10.55 6.28
C THR A 120 3.40 10.23 6.77
N GLN A 121 4.34 11.11 6.46
CA GLN A 121 5.72 10.89 6.83
C GLN A 121 5.87 10.96 8.35
N VAL A 122 6.61 10.02 8.90
CA VAL A 122 6.91 10.01 10.32
C VAL A 122 7.99 11.01 10.60
N ASN A 123 7.72 11.86 11.57
CA ASN A 123 8.69 12.84 12.00
C ASN A 123 9.73 12.11 12.85
N ASN A 124 10.97 12.06 12.36
CA ASN A 124 12.02 11.35 13.07
C ASN A 124 12.59 12.24 14.15
N PRO A 125 12.44 11.87 15.42
CA PRO A 125 12.87 12.77 16.51
C PRO A 125 14.37 12.82 16.69
N LYS A 126 15.12 11.88 16.13
CA LYS A 126 16.47 11.74 16.41
C LYS A 126 17.33 12.65 15.94
#